data_41eb33f87e057a9a53e3421139a40bd1
#
_entry.id   41eb33f87e057a9a53e3421139a40bd1
#
_cell.length_a   1.000
_cell.length_b   1.000
_cell.length_c   1.000
_cell.angle_alpha   90.00
_cell.angle_beta   90.00
_cell.angle_gamma   90.00
#
_symmetry.space_group_name_H-M   'P 1'
#
loop_
_entity.id
_entity.type
_entity.pdbx_description
1 polymer ?
#
loop_
_entity_poly.entity_id
_entity_poly.type
_entity_poly.pdbx_seq_one_letter_code
_entity_poly.pdbx_strand_id
1 'polypeptide(L)'
;MPIKFLYSLFCLLTGVLSAMSSRAAGPGVINLLPSDYRAANKNWAVAEDDAGTLYAGNDKGLLEFDGLQWRLYELPRASIVRSVAPLSHDVIFTGGFEEFGRWDRDASGALRYTSLVPAQRNPRFSDSDFWKIYITPQGVLFQSFHGIYLYDYERVRRLTGEMNMLFLLRAGDEFWVQEMGGPLYRMRQESFERLPDSERFSTTTVRVLLPGPHEGEWIVGTGTDGLWRYDGERFTPWSPALSERLRRDELNCGIRTSRGTYLFGTLFGGLYEAGA
;
A
#
# COMPACT_ATOMS: atom_id res chain seq x y z
N MET A 1 -5.71 71.20 6.53
CA MET A 1 -6.59 70.21 5.98
C MET A 1 -5.81 69.24 5.07
N PRO A 2 -4.81 68.50 5.51
CA PRO A 2 -4.37 67.29 4.77
C PRO A 2 -4.09 66.07 5.63
N ILE A 3 -4.03 66.17 6.97
CA ILE A 3 -3.61 65.04 7.82
C ILE A 3 -4.69 63.94 7.90
N LYS A 4 -5.96 64.28 7.91
CA LYS A 4 -7.07 63.28 7.98
C LYS A 4 -7.19 62.44 6.70
N PHE A 5 -6.79 62.97 5.57
CA PHE A 5 -6.81 62.22 4.29
C PHE A 5 -5.66 61.18 4.21
N LEU A 6 -4.52 61.50 4.84
CA LEU A 6 -3.37 60.60 4.89
C LEU A 6 -3.63 59.38 5.78
N TYR A 7 -4.33 59.56 6.90
CA TYR A 7 -4.72 58.44 7.79
C TYR A 7 -5.76 57.51 7.15
N SER A 8 -6.74 58.06 6.40
CA SER A 8 -7.72 57.25 5.68
C SER A 8 -7.06 56.43 4.57
N LEU A 9 -6.09 56.98 3.85
CA LEU A 9 -5.37 56.26 2.80
C LEU A 9 -4.46 55.17 3.38
N PHE A 10 -3.83 55.41 4.54
CA PHE A 10 -2.98 54.43 5.21
C PHE A 10 -3.78 53.28 5.79
N CYS A 11 -4.98 53.51 6.35
CA CYS A 11 -5.89 52.46 6.82
C CYS A 11 -6.47 51.65 5.68
N LEU A 12 -6.72 52.26 4.50
CA LEU A 12 -7.16 51.52 3.31
C LEU A 12 -6.04 50.63 2.73
N LEU A 13 -4.81 51.13 2.71
CA LEU A 13 -3.64 50.33 2.26
C LEU A 13 -3.35 49.15 3.20
N THR A 14 -3.43 49.34 4.52
CA THR A 14 -3.25 48.25 5.49
C THR A 14 -4.38 47.24 5.46
N GLY A 15 -5.62 47.68 5.18
CA GLY A 15 -6.76 46.77 5.00
C GLY A 15 -6.68 45.93 3.74
N VAL A 16 -6.11 46.45 2.65
CA VAL A 16 -5.93 45.71 1.40
C VAL A 16 -4.75 44.73 1.51
N LEU A 17 -3.69 45.05 2.27
CA LEU A 17 -2.59 44.09 2.51
C LEU A 17 -3.01 42.92 3.42
N SER A 18 -4.00 43.11 4.31
CA SER A 18 -4.50 42.02 5.18
C SER A 18 -5.45 41.05 4.46
N ALA A 19 -5.92 41.39 3.27
CA ALA A 19 -6.78 40.54 2.43
C ALA A 19 -5.99 39.67 1.43
N MET A 20 -4.65 39.67 1.49
CA MET A 20 -3.88 38.61 0.88
C MET A 20 -4.08 37.35 1.71
N SER A 21 -5.18 36.64 1.41
CA SER A 21 -5.44 35.30 1.89
C SER A 21 -4.15 34.51 1.74
N SER A 22 -3.54 34.11 2.86
CA SER A 22 -2.54 33.06 2.85
C SER A 22 -3.22 31.83 2.26
N ARG A 23 -3.12 31.65 0.94
CA ARG A 23 -3.34 30.32 0.38
C ARG A 23 -2.38 29.44 1.14
N ALA A 24 -2.92 28.56 1.98
CA ALA A 24 -2.14 27.48 2.53
C ALA A 24 -1.41 26.87 1.34
N ALA A 25 -0.09 26.98 1.33
CA ALA A 25 0.71 26.29 0.32
C ALA A 25 0.28 24.83 0.42
N GLY A 26 -0.26 24.27 -0.66
CA GLY A 26 -0.55 22.86 -0.71
C GLY A 26 0.72 22.07 -0.36
N PRO A 27 0.62 20.82 0.07
CA PRO A 27 1.80 20.02 0.38
C PRO A 27 2.77 20.10 -0.81
N GLY A 28 4.01 20.48 -0.54
CA GLY A 28 5.03 20.55 -1.58
C GLY A 28 5.16 19.16 -2.23
N VAL A 29 5.01 19.10 -3.54
CA VAL A 29 5.20 17.87 -4.31
C VAL A 29 6.59 17.90 -4.92
N ILE A 30 7.40 16.89 -4.63
CA ILE A 30 8.71 16.69 -5.25
C ILE A 30 8.61 15.49 -6.17
N ASN A 31 8.89 15.70 -7.46
CA ASN A 31 8.98 14.63 -8.44
C ASN A 31 10.42 14.08 -8.45
N LEU A 32 10.57 12.82 -8.10
CA LEU A 32 11.83 12.11 -8.16
C LEU A 32 11.92 11.34 -9.48
N LEU A 33 12.95 11.62 -10.26
CA LEU A 33 13.19 10.97 -11.53
C LEU A 33 14.13 9.75 -11.35
N PRO A 34 14.15 8.79 -12.30
CA PRO A 34 15.09 7.69 -12.28
C PRO A 34 16.56 8.11 -12.19
N SER A 35 16.91 9.29 -12.70
CA SER A 35 18.23 9.90 -12.55
C SER A 35 18.59 10.24 -11.11
N ASP A 36 17.60 10.58 -10.28
CA ASP A 36 17.80 11.00 -8.90
C ASP A 36 18.12 9.80 -8.00
N TYR A 37 17.42 8.68 -8.20
CA TYR A 37 17.61 7.44 -7.44
C TYR A 37 18.44 6.37 -8.19
N ARG A 38 18.88 6.62 -9.42
CA ARG A 38 19.80 5.80 -10.24
C ARG A 38 19.38 4.34 -10.42
N ALA A 39 18.07 4.10 -10.56
CA ALA A 39 17.51 2.78 -10.74
C ALA A 39 16.51 2.73 -11.90
N ALA A 40 15.71 1.67 -12.01
CA ALA A 40 14.69 1.55 -13.04
C ALA A 40 13.52 2.51 -12.80
N ASN A 41 12.76 2.80 -13.84
CA ASN A 41 11.64 3.75 -13.78
C ASN A 41 10.38 3.21 -13.09
N LYS A 42 10.33 1.92 -12.76
CA LYS A 42 9.18 1.30 -12.09
C LYS A 42 9.48 1.03 -10.62
N ASN A 43 8.69 1.68 -9.77
CA ASN A 43 8.61 1.41 -8.33
C ASN A 43 7.27 0.74 -8.04
N TRP A 44 7.29 -0.41 -7.38
CA TRP A 44 6.12 -1.26 -7.15
C TRP A 44 5.50 -1.11 -5.77
N ALA A 45 6.32 -0.75 -4.80
CA ALA A 45 5.92 -0.53 -3.43
C ALA A 45 6.73 0.59 -2.82
N VAL A 46 6.18 1.26 -1.82
CA VAL A 46 6.87 2.22 -0.97
C VAL A 46 6.50 1.94 0.48
N ALA A 47 7.47 2.05 1.36
CA ALA A 47 7.29 1.93 2.80
C ALA A 47 8.23 2.88 3.54
N GLU A 48 7.87 3.23 4.76
CA GLU A 48 8.66 4.06 5.66
C GLU A 48 8.87 3.29 6.96
N ASP A 49 10.07 3.36 7.53
CA ASP A 49 10.34 2.81 8.85
C ASP A 49 10.08 3.83 9.96
N ASP A 50 10.27 3.41 11.20
CA ASP A 50 10.09 4.23 12.41
C ASP A 50 11.14 5.35 12.57
N ALA A 51 12.25 5.28 11.82
CA ALA A 51 13.28 6.31 11.75
C ALA A 51 13.04 7.35 10.63
N GLY A 52 11.98 7.18 9.81
CA GLY A 52 11.67 8.05 8.68
C GLY A 52 12.45 7.73 7.40
N THR A 53 13.13 6.57 7.35
CA THR A 53 13.80 6.11 6.13
C THR A 53 12.76 5.55 5.16
N LEU A 54 12.81 6.01 3.91
CA LEU A 54 11.92 5.50 2.86
C LEU A 54 12.56 4.33 2.11
N TYR A 55 11.78 3.31 1.87
CA TYR A 55 12.16 2.17 1.04
C TYR A 55 11.24 2.06 -0.17
N ALA A 56 11.79 1.73 -1.34
CA ALA A 56 10.99 1.44 -2.52
C ALA A 56 11.43 0.13 -3.19
N GLY A 57 10.44 -0.71 -3.50
CA GLY A 57 10.66 -1.88 -4.34
C GLY A 57 10.72 -1.48 -5.81
N ASN A 58 11.84 -1.76 -6.46
CA ASN A 58 12.14 -1.33 -7.82
C ASN A 58 12.47 -2.53 -8.73
N ASP A 59 12.37 -2.36 -10.04
CA ASP A 59 12.77 -3.40 -11.03
C ASP A 59 14.24 -3.82 -10.89
N LYS A 60 15.10 -3.02 -10.24
CA LYS A 60 16.51 -3.33 -9.99
C LYS A 60 16.81 -3.83 -8.58
N GLY A 61 15.84 -3.82 -7.66
CA GLY A 61 16.08 -4.24 -6.29
C GLY A 61 15.38 -3.36 -5.25
N LEU A 62 15.95 -3.26 -4.07
CA LEU A 62 15.48 -2.42 -2.97
C LEU A 62 16.17 -1.06 -3.02
N LEU A 63 15.41 0.01 -3.08
CA LEU A 63 15.87 1.38 -2.90
C LEU A 63 15.67 1.81 -1.44
N GLU A 64 16.66 2.49 -0.88
CA GLU A 64 16.64 3.13 0.44
C GLU A 64 16.92 4.63 0.28
N PHE A 65 16.14 5.48 0.97
CA PHE A 65 16.35 6.92 1.03
C PHE A 65 16.42 7.39 2.48
N ASP A 66 17.57 7.89 2.89
CA ASP A 66 17.84 8.34 4.27
C ASP A 66 17.50 9.83 4.51
N GLY A 67 16.76 10.45 3.59
CA GLY A 67 16.46 11.89 3.61
C GLY A 67 17.47 12.74 2.84
N LEU A 68 18.64 12.20 2.48
CA LEU A 68 19.71 12.89 1.76
C LEU A 68 20.09 12.21 0.46
N GLN A 69 20.20 10.90 0.46
CA GLN A 69 20.68 10.14 -0.68
C GLN A 69 19.93 8.82 -0.86
N TRP A 70 19.84 8.38 -2.12
CA TRP A 70 19.33 7.09 -2.49
C TRP A 70 20.45 6.05 -2.54
N ARG A 71 20.17 4.85 -2.04
CA ARG A 71 21.01 3.65 -2.17
C ARG A 71 20.21 2.54 -2.82
N LEU A 72 20.81 1.86 -3.78
CA LEU A 72 20.23 0.68 -4.42
C LEU A 72 20.93 -0.58 -3.88
N TYR A 73 20.13 -1.53 -3.42
CA TYR A 73 20.56 -2.86 -3.01
C TYR A 73 19.97 -3.89 -3.97
N GLU A 74 20.84 -4.53 -4.73
CA GLU A 74 20.41 -5.57 -5.69
C GLU A 74 20.27 -6.92 -4.97
N LEU A 75 19.25 -7.68 -5.37
CA LEU A 75 19.09 -9.06 -4.93
C LEU A 75 20.13 -9.96 -5.63
N PRO A 76 20.56 -11.09 -5.01
CA PRO A 76 21.62 -11.96 -5.56
C PRO A 76 21.37 -12.47 -6.99
N ARG A 77 20.12 -12.44 -7.48
CA ARG A 77 19.75 -12.85 -8.84
C ARG A 77 19.25 -11.70 -9.69
N ALA A 78 19.56 -10.44 -9.31
CA ALA A 78 19.07 -9.23 -9.99
C ALA A 78 17.54 -9.26 -10.18
N SER A 79 16.82 -9.70 -9.15
CA SER A 79 15.37 -9.86 -9.18
C SER A 79 14.65 -8.55 -8.85
N ILE A 80 13.47 -8.38 -9.43
CA ILE A 80 12.54 -7.29 -9.16
C ILE A 80 12.05 -7.38 -7.71
N VAL A 81 11.95 -6.26 -7.02
CA VAL A 81 11.27 -6.15 -5.72
C VAL A 81 9.86 -5.59 -5.93
N ARG A 82 8.85 -6.40 -5.60
CA ARG A 82 7.41 -6.09 -5.74
C ARG A 82 6.79 -5.55 -4.47
N SER A 83 7.29 -5.99 -3.31
CA SER A 83 6.76 -5.62 -2.01
C SER A 83 7.88 -5.36 -1.01
N VAL A 84 7.65 -4.42 -0.09
CA VAL A 84 8.59 -4.01 0.94
C VAL A 84 7.83 -3.84 2.25
N ALA A 85 8.39 -4.35 3.35
CA ALA A 85 7.86 -4.18 4.70
C ALA A 85 9.00 -4.02 5.70
N PRO A 86 9.33 -2.81 6.16
CA PRO A 86 10.27 -2.63 7.26
C PRO A 86 9.64 -3.12 8.57
N LEU A 87 10.36 -3.98 9.31
CA LEU A 87 10.04 -4.32 10.69
C LEU A 87 10.61 -3.27 11.64
N SER A 88 11.79 -2.77 11.31
CA SER A 88 12.51 -1.69 11.98
C SER A 88 13.50 -1.08 11.00
N HIS A 89 14.25 -0.06 11.44
CA HIS A 89 15.37 0.48 10.66
C HIS A 89 16.44 -0.58 10.32
N ASP A 90 16.62 -1.57 11.17
CA ASP A 90 17.67 -2.60 11.00
C ASP A 90 17.20 -3.84 10.24
N VAL A 91 15.88 -4.04 10.11
CA VAL A 91 15.31 -5.25 9.51
C VAL A 91 14.19 -4.91 8.53
N ILE A 92 14.41 -5.25 7.27
CA ILE A 92 13.45 -5.03 6.19
C ILE A 92 13.14 -6.36 5.50
N PHE A 93 11.88 -6.60 5.16
CA PHE A 93 11.45 -7.73 4.35
C PHE A 93 11.11 -7.28 2.94
N THR A 94 11.51 -8.09 1.95
CA THR A 94 11.17 -7.85 0.54
C THR A 94 10.62 -9.10 -0.11
N GLY A 95 9.69 -8.91 -1.03
CA GLY A 95 9.19 -9.95 -1.93
C GLY A 95 9.31 -9.49 -3.39
N GLY A 96 9.67 -10.41 -4.25
CA GLY A 96 9.93 -10.16 -5.65
C GLY A 96 9.50 -11.34 -6.54
N PHE A 97 10.10 -11.44 -7.72
CA PHE A 97 9.85 -12.54 -8.63
C PHE A 97 10.62 -13.79 -8.17
N GLU A 98 9.89 -14.86 -7.86
CA GLU A 98 10.43 -16.14 -7.35
C GLU A 98 11.32 -16.02 -6.09
N GLU A 99 11.25 -14.88 -5.39
CA GLU A 99 12.16 -14.58 -4.30
C GLU A 99 11.45 -13.77 -3.21
N PHE A 100 11.72 -14.09 -1.95
CA PHE A 100 11.40 -13.25 -0.82
C PHE A 100 12.42 -13.49 0.29
N GLY A 101 12.66 -12.46 1.10
CA GLY A 101 13.68 -12.55 2.10
C GLY A 101 13.77 -11.36 3.02
N ARG A 102 14.82 -11.37 3.78
CA ARG A 102 15.12 -10.45 4.85
C ARG A 102 16.42 -9.71 4.57
N TRP A 103 16.42 -8.43 4.86
CA TRP A 103 17.60 -7.59 4.90
C TRP A 103 17.91 -7.26 6.35
N ASP A 104 19.17 -7.43 6.73
CA ASP A 104 19.71 -7.05 8.04
C ASP A 104 20.76 -5.96 7.83
N ARG A 105 20.71 -4.89 8.64
CA ARG A 105 21.71 -3.84 8.60
C ARG A 105 22.95 -4.28 9.37
N ASP A 106 24.10 -4.25 8.71
CA ASP A 106 25.37 -4.59 9.33
C ASP A 106 25.97 -3.40 10.11
N ALA A 107 27.07 -3.63 10.81
CA ALA A 107 27.76 -2.62 11.62
C ALA A 107 28.29 -1.43 10.78
N SER A 108 28.39 -1.56 9.46
CA SER A 108 28.76 -0.47 8.54
C SER A 108 27.55 0.35 8.09
N GLY A 109 26.32 -0.05 8.48
CA GLY A 109 25.07 0.56 8.05
C GLY A 109 24.55 0.03 6.71
N ALA A 110 25.19 -0.96 6.10
CA ALA A 110 24.74 -1.53 4.83
C ALA A 110 23.76 -2.69 5.06
N LEU A 111 22.73 -2.78 4.20
CA LEU A 111 21.78 -3.88 4.23
C LEU A 111 22.39 -5.14 3.59
N ARG A 112 22.20 -6.28 4.26
CA ARG A 112 22.60 -7.61 3.80
C ARG A 112 21.40 -8.51 3.63
N TYR A 113 21.28 -9.11 2.46
CA TYR A 113 20.14 -9.94 2.10
C TYR A 113 20.33 -11.39 2.50
N THR A 114 19.27 -11.98 3.06
CA THR A 114 19.12 -13.42 3.29
C THR A 114 17.85 -13.90 2.66
N SER A 115 17.95 -14.82 1.70
CA SER A 115 16.77 -15.47 1.08
C SER A 115 16.06 -16.35 2.11
N LEU A 116 14.74 -16.24 2.16
CA LEU A 116 13.85 -17.10 2.95
C LEU A 116 13.17 -18.17 2.10
N VAL A 117 13.42 -18.18 0.80
CA VAL A 117 12.88 -19.23 -0.10
C VAL A 117 13.53 -20.57 0.28
N PRO A 118 12.72 -21.61 0.58
CA PRO A 118 13.26 -22.92 0.94
C PRO A 118 14.21 -23.48 -0.13
N ALA A 119 15.35 -24.04 0.29
CA ALA A 119 16.36 -24.58 -0.61
C ALA A 119 15.81 -25.71 -1.50
N GLN A 120 14.87 -26.49 -1.00
CA GLN A 120 14.08 -27.41 -1.82
C GLN A 120 12.96 -26.63 -2.52
N ARG A 121 13.27 -26.09 -3.69
CA ARG A 121 12.28 -25.38 -4.50
C ARG A 121 11.10 -26.28 -4.82
N ASN A 122 9.97 -26.00 -4.19
CA ASN A 122 8.69 -26.49 -4.69
C ASN A 122 8.48 -25.82 -6.07
N PRO A 123 8.08 -26.56 -7.12
CA PRO A 123 7.74 -25.98 -8.43
C PRO A 123 6.73 -24.84 -8.37
N ARG A 124 6.00 -24.71 -7.27
CA ARG A 124 5.03 -23.65 -7.01
C ARG A 124 5.64 -22.28 -6.65
N PHE A 125 6.94 -22.16 -6.45
CA PHE A 125 7.66 -20.90 -6.36
C PHE A 125 8.03 -20.35 -7.75
N SER A 126 7.99 -21.21 -8.79
CA SER A 126 8.24 -20.81 -10.17
C SER A 126 7.10 -19.91 -10.67
N ASP A 127 7.42 -18.86 -11.40
CA ASP A 127 6.49 -17.86 -11.94
C ASP A 127 5.63 -17.15 -10.88
N SER A 128 6.16 -17.00 -9.66
CA SER A 128 5.45 -16.35 -8.57
C SER A 128 6.06 -15.00 -8.22
N ASP A 129 5.30 -13.93 -8.41
CA ASP A 129 5.60 -12.63 -7.81
C ASP A 129 5.02 -12.56 -6.39
N PHE A 130 5.82 -12.09 -5.41
CA PHE A 130 5.37 -11.84 -4.06
C PHE A 130 4.93 -10.38 -3.91
N TRP A 131 3.60 -10.19 -3.98
CA TRP A 131 2.97 -8.88 -4.11
C TRP A 131 2.71 -8.15 -2.79
N LYS A 132 2.51 -8.90 -1.70
CA LYS A 132 2.19 -8.33 -0.38
C LYS A 132 3.01 -8.97 0.70
N ILE A 133 3.42 -8.13 1.65
CA ILE A 133 4.08 -8.54 2.89
C ILE A 133 3.36 -7.86 4.05
N TYR A 134 3.08 -8.63 5.10
CA TYR A 134 2.51 -8.09 6.33
C TYR A 134 3.26 -8.65 7.55
N ILE A 135 3.70 -7.73 8.39
CA ILE A 135 4.27 -8.07 9.70
C ILE A 135 3.12 -8.24 10.67
N THR A 136 3.09 -9.37 11.37
CA THR A 136 2.07 -9.76 12.33
C THR A 136 2.73 -10.23 13.63
N PRO A 137 1.99 -10.34 14.74
CA PRO A 137 2.52 -10.91 15.97
C PRO A 137 3.01 -12.37 15.84
N GLN A 138 2.47 -13.11 14.86
CA GLN A 138 2.83 -14.52 14.60
C GLN A 138 4.04 -14.68 13.66
N GLY A 139 4.48 -13.59 13.03
CA GLY A 139 5.55 -13.61 12.04
C GLY A 139 5.25 -12.74 10.83
N VAL A 140 5.89 -13.03 9.72
CA VAL A 140 5.78 -12.26 8.48
C VAL A 140 5.04 -13.07 7.43
N LEU A 141 3.95 -12.51 6.92
CA LEU A 141 3.18 -13.08 5.82
C LEU A 141 3.73 -12.58 4.49
N PHE A 142 4.01 -13.51 3.58
CA PHE A 142 4.37 -13.25 2.20
C PHE A 142 3.27 -13.82 1.30
N GLN A 143 2.73 -13.00 0.39
CA GLN A 143 1.65 -13.42 -0.49
C GLN A 143 2.06 -13.34 -1.95
N SER A 144 1.85 -14.45 -2.66
CA SER A 144 1.82 -14.55 -4.11
C SER A 144 0.44 -15.02 -4.58
N PHE A 145 0.18 -15.04 -5.92
CA PHE A 145 -1.07 -15.59 -6.43
C PHE A 145 -1.18 -17.10 -6.27
N HIS A 146 -0.06 -17.76 -5.99
CA HIS A 146 -0.02 -19.22 -5.76
C HIS A 146 -0.07 -19.60 -4.29
N GLY A 147 -0.03 -18.65 -3.36
CA GLY A 147 -0.17 -18.95 -1.94
C GLY A 147 0.25 -17.85 -0.99
N ILE A 148 -0.10 -18.07 0.26
CA ILE A 148 0.31 -17.25 1.41
C ILE A 148 1.28 -18.07 2.24
N TYR A 149 2.40 -17.48 2.59
CA TYR A 149 3.49 -18.10 3.36
C TYR A 149 3.71 -17.32 4.64
N LEU A 150 3.84 -18.02 5.76
CA LEU A 150 4.21 -17.45 7.05
C LEU A 150 5.66 -17.80 7.38
N TYR A 151 6.47 -16.79 7.65
CA TYR A 151 7.77 -16.91 8.25
C TYR A 151 7.66 -16.57 9.74
N ASP A 152 7.81 -17.56 10.61
CA ASP A 152 7.68 -17.43 12.07
C ASP A 152 9.03 -17.11 12.77
N TYR A 153 9.99 -16.55 12.02
CA TYR A 153 11.38 -16.25 12.36
C TYR A 153 12.31 -17.48 12.49
N GLU A 154 11.77 -18.69 12.37
CA GLU A 154 12.55 -19.92 12.34
C GLU A 154 12.42 -20.64 10.99
N ARG A 155 11.21 -20.74 10.48
CA ARG A 155 10.89 -21.48 9.25
C ARG A 155 9.79 -20.81 8.45
N VAL A 156 9.76 -21.12 7.16
CA VAL A 156 8.68 -20.75 6.27
C VAL A 156 7.72 -21.91 6.08
N ARG A 157 6.42 -21.65 6.23
CA ARG A 157 5.35 -22.63 5.94
C ARG A 157 4.25 -21.98 5.12
N ARG A 158 3.65 -22.76 4.22
CA ARG A 158 2.55 -22.34 3.40
C ARG A 158 1.24 -22.52 4.17
N LEU A 159 0.39 -21.48 4.18
CA LEU A 159 -0.90 -21.49 4.86
C LEU A 159 -2.05 -21.91 3.95
N THR A 160 -1.95 -21.64 2.65
CA THR A 160 -2.98 -21.96 1.66
C THR A 160 -2.76 -23.33 1.06
N GLY A 161 -3.84 -24.07 0.83
CA GLY A 161 -3.85 -25.32 0.08
C GLY A 161 -3.62 -25.13 -1.43
N GLU A 162 -4.49 -25.68 -2.27
CA GLU A 162 -4.40 -25.60 -3.74
C GLU A 162 -5.03 -24.32 -4.34
N MET A 163 -5.65 -23.46 -3.51
CA MET A 163 -6.38 -22.28 -3.97
C MET A 163 -5.42 -21.27 -4.58
N ASN A 164 -5.78 -20.78 -5.77
CA ASN A 164 -5.16 -19.60 -6.36
C ASN A 164 -5.86 -18.35 -5.83
N MET A 165 -5.09 -17.45 -5.28
CA MET A 165 -5.62 -16.27 -4.58
C MET A 165 -5.11 -15.00 -5.23
N LEU A 166 -5.96 -13.97 -5.25
CA LEU A 166 -5.56 -12.61 -5.58
C LEU A 166 -4.87 -11.96 -4.37
N PHE A 167 -4.96 -10.65 -4.24
CA PHE A 167 -4.23 -9.93 -3.20
C PHE A 167 -4.77 -10.25 -1.80
N LEU A 168 -3.86 -10.50 -0.86
CA LEU A 168 -4.14 -10.44 0.57
C LEU A 168 -4.23 -8.96 0.97
N LEU A 169 -5.34 -8.57 1.54
CA LEU A 169 -5.66 -7.20 1.93
C LEU A 169 -5.80 -7.12 3.45
N ARG A 170 -5.34 -6.02 4.04
CA ARG A 170 -5.41 -5.79 5.48
C ARG A 170 -6.22 -4.52 5.80
N ALA A 171 -7.13 -4.62 6.77
CA ALA A 171 -7.81 -3.48 7.37
C ALA A 171 -7.81 -3.65 8.90
N GLY A 172 -6.99 -2.86 9.60
CA GLY A 172 -6.72 -3.07 11.03
C GLY A 172 -6.05 -4.42 11.26
N ASP A 173 -6.69 -5.26 12.07
CA ASP A 173 -6.23 -6.63 12.36
C ASP A 173 -6.90 -7.69 11.47
N GLU A 174 -7.76 -7.28 10.58
CA GLU A 174 -8.46 -8.17 9.64
C GLU A 174 -7.64 -8.37 8.36
N PHE A 175 -7.55 -9.62 7.93
CA PHE A 175 -6.98 -10.00 6.64
C PHE A 175 -8.03 -10.68 5.78
N TRP A 176 -8.19 -10.17 4.57
CA TRP A 176 -9.09 -10.75 3.58
C TRP A 176 -8.33 -11.10 2.31
N VAL A 177 -8.75 -12.16 1.65
CA VAL A 177 -8.18 -12.59 0.38
C VAL A 177 -9.30 -13.00 -0.57
N GLN A 178 -9.12 -12.69 -1.83
CA GLN A 178 -10.05 -13.13 -2.87
C GLN A 178 -9.52 -14.39 -3.54
N GLU A 179 -10.37 -15.40 -3.69
CA GLU A 179 -10.10 -16.52 -4.60
C GLU A 179 -10.17 -16.03 -6.05
N MET A 180 -9.25 -16.49 -6.89
CA MET A 180 -9.24 -16.09 -8.31
C MET A 180 -10.49 -16.61 -9.01
N GLY A 181 -11.33 -15.67 -9.52
CA GLY A 181 -12.63 -15.99 -10.09
C GLY A 181 -13.68 -16.44 -9.07
N GLY A 182 -13.47 -16.16 -7.79
CA GLY A 182 -14.30 -16.62 -6.69
C GLY A 182 -14.61 -15.54 -5.64
N PRO A 183 -15.14 -16.00 -4.50
CA PRO A 183 -15.56 -15.12 -3.40
C PRO A 183 -14.37 -14.57 -2.59
N LEU A 184 -14.70 -13.77 -1.59
CA LEU A 184 -13.77 -13.32 -0.57
C LEU A 184 -13.75 -14.25 0.63
N TYR A 185 -12.57 -14.40 1.22
CA TYR A 185 -12.36 -15.11 2.48
C TYR A 185 -11.72 -14.18 3.50
N ARG A 186 -12.13 -14.30 4.73
CA ARG A 186 -11.48 -13.73 5.90
C ARG A 186 -10.46 -14.73 6.44
N MET A 187 -9.24 -14.29 6.65
CA MET A 187 -8.22 -15.08 7.32
C MET A 187 -8.43 -15.00 8.84
N ARG A 188 -8.62 -16.15 9.47
CA ARG A 188 -8.70 -16.35 10.91
C ARG A 188 -7.56 -17.24 11.37
N GLN A 189 -6.54 -16.64 12.03
CA GLN A 189 -5.30 -17.35 12.32
C GLN A 189 -4.69 -17.93 11.05
N GLU A 190 -4.79 -19.23 10.83
CA GLU A 190 -4.25 -19.92 9.65
C GLU A 190 -5.35 -20.56 8.76
N SER A 191 -6.63 -20.30 9.05
CA SER A 191 -7.79 -20.77 8.31
C SER A 191 -8.44 -19.64 7.51
N PHE A 192 -9.23 -20.02 6.50
CA PHE A 192 -9.92 -19.09 5.60
C PHE A 192 -11.42 -19.35 5.70
N GLU A 193 -12.15 -18.36 6.18
CA GLU A 193 -13.60 -18.38 6.30
C GLU A 193 -14.22 -17.57 5.16
N ARG A 194 -15.10 -18.20 4.37
CA ARG A 194 -15.81 -17.52 3.30
C ARG A 194 -16.69 -16.41 3.84
N LEU A 195 -16.59 -15.21 3.26
CA LEU A 195 -17.44 -14.09 3.60
C LEU A 195 -18.82 -14.23 2.94
N PRO A 196 -19.91 -14.04 3.70
CA PRO A 196 -21.26 -14.01 3.12
C PRO A 196 -21.38 -12.94 2.01
N ASP A 197 -22.26 -13.17 1.04
CA ASP A 197 -22.58 -12.26 -0.06
C ASP A 197 -21.38 -11.83 -0.94
N SER A 198 -20.24 -12.52 -0.86
CA SER A 198 -19.01 -12.13 -1.58
C SER A 198 -18.85 -12.73 -2.98
N GLU A 199 -19.76 -13.59 -3.43
CA GLU A 199 -19.78 -14.18 -4.78
C GLU A 199 -19.89 -13.13 -5.89
N ARG A 200 -20.46 -11.96 -5.58
CA ARG A 200 -20.58 -10.82 -6.49
C ARG A 200 -19.24 -10.34 -7.02
N PHE A 201 -18.15 -10.62 -6.30
CA PHE A 201 -16.80 -10.20 -6.70
C PHE A 201 -16.09 -11.22 -7.61
N SER A 202 -16.71 -12.34 -7.95
CA SER A 202 -16.09 -13.39 -8.80
C SER A 202 -15.66 -12.90 -10.19
N THR A 203 -16.27 -11.84 -10.70
CA THR A 203 -15.98 -11.26 -12.02
C THR A 203 -15.14 -9.96 -11.96
N THR A 204 -14.76 -9.51 -10.77
CA THR A 204 -13.95 -8.32 -10.56
C THR A 204 -12.85 -8.57 -9.54
N THR A 205 -11.83 -7.73 -9.53
CA THR A 205 -10.73 -7.84 -8.56
C THR A 205 -10.93 -6.83 -7.43
N VAL A 206 -10.95 -7.32 -6.19
CA VAL A 206 -10.89 -6.46 -5.01
C VAL A 206 -9.48 -5.95 -4.84
N ARG A 207 -9.33 -4.63 -4.82
CA ARG A 207 -8.05 -3.90 -4.73
C ARG A 207 -7.85 -3.22 -3.38
N VAL A 208 -8.94 -2.90 -2.70
CA VAL A 208 -8.94 -2.07 -1.51
C VAL A 208 -9.81 -2.70 -0.43
N LEU A 209 -9.27 -2.77 0.78
CA LEU A 209 -9.99 -3.10 2.01
C LEU A 209 -9.58 -2.06 3.06
N LEU A 210 -10.53 -1.27 3.55
CA LEU A 210 -10.30 -0.22 4.54
C LEU A 210 -11.31 -0.32 5.68
N PRO A 211 -10.95 0.09 6.92
CA PRO A 211 -11.93 0.25 7.98
C PRO A 211 -13.05 1.20 7.54
N GLY A 212 -14.29 0.84 7.78
CA GLY A 212 -15.45 1.66 7.47
C GLY A 212 -15.59 2.86 8.42
N PRO A 213 -16.63 3.70 8.23
CA PRO A 213 -16.93 4.82 9.12
C PRO A 213 -17.26 4.37 10.55
N HIS A 214 -17.91 3.22 10.69
CA HIS A 214 -18.30 2.66 11.98
C HIS A 214 -17.51 1.39 12.30
N GLU A 215 -17.42 1.08 13.58
CA GLU A 215 -16.80 -0.16 14.06
C GLU A 215 -17.50 -1.39 13.48
N GLY A 216 -16.73 -2.36 13.02
CA GLY A 216 -17.27 -3.58 12.40
C GLY A 216 -17.67 -3.41 10.91
N GLU A 217 -17.51 -2.22 10.34
CA GLU A 217 -17.74 -1.99 8.91
C GLU A 217 -16.43 -1.93 8.12
N TRP A 218 -16.51 -2.28 6.85
CA TRP A 218 -15.37 -2.20 5.92
C TRP A 218 -15.79 -1.53 4.60
N ILE A 219 -14.89 -0.77 4.03
CA ILE A 219 -14.99 -0.27 2.66
C ILE A 219 -14.17 -1.18 1.77
N VAL A 220 -14.82 -1.75 0.78
CA VAL A 220 -14.24 -2.65 -0.22
C VAL A 220 -14.26 -1.96 -1.56
N GLY A 221 -13.09 -1.82 -2.17
CA GLY A 221 -12.96 -1.22 -3.49
C GLY A 221 -12.51 -2.24 -4.53
N THR A 222 -13.19 -2.24 -5.66
CA THR A 222 -12.88 -3.12 -6.79
C THR A 222 -12.26 -2.34 -7.94
N GLY A 223 -11.51 -3.01 -8.80
CA GLY A 223 -10.91 -2.37 -9.97
C GLY A 223 -11.94 -1.73 -10.90
N THR A 224 -13.05 -2.44 -11.16
CA THR A 224 -14.00 -2.08 -12.23
C THR A 224 -15.46 -2.02 -11.81
N ASP A 225 -15.80 -2.34 -10.54
CA ASP A 225 -17.19 -2.37 -10.06
C ASP A 225 -17.49 -1.35 -8.93
N GLY A 226 -16.52 -0.46 -8.62
CA GLY A 226 -16.67 0.63 -7.67
C GLY A 226 -16.46 0.23 -6.21
N LEU A 227 -17.11 0.96 -5.31
CA LEU A 227 -16.96 0.86 -3.87
C LEU A 227 -18.18 0.24 -3.22
N TRP A 228 -17.91 -0.59 -2.21
CA TRP A 228 -18.90 -1.32 -1.43
C TRP A 228 -18.64 -1.13 0.06
N ARG A 229 -19.70 -1.08 0.85
CA ARG A 229 -19.64 -1.16 2.31
C ARG A 229 -20.10 -2.56 2.74
N TYR A 230 -19.34 -3.19 3.59
CA TYR A 230 -19.66 -4.46 4.23
C TYR A 230 -19.94 -4.24 5.72
N ASP A 231 -21.07 -4.73 6.20
CA ASP A 231 -21.54 -4.58 7.60
C ASP A 231 -21.34 -5.84 8.47
N GLY A 232 -20.65 -6.84 7.92
CA GLY A 232 -20.46 -8.16 8.55
C GLY A 232 -21.35 -9.24 7.94
N GLU A 233 -22.43 -8.88 7.25
CA GLU A 233 -23.39 -9.81 6.65
C GLU A 233 -23.54 -9.61 5.14
N ARG A 234 -23.59 -8.36 4.67
CA ARG A 234 -23.86 -8.05 3.25
C ARG A 234 -23.04 -6.87 2.73
N PHE A 235 -22.85 -6.87 1.41
CA PHE A 235 -22.23 -5.76 0.71
C PHE A 235 -23.30 -4.83 0.13
N THR A 236 -23.19 -3.54 0.43
CA THR A 236 -24.06 -2.48 -0.13
C THR A 236 -23.22 -1.46 -0.90
N PRO A 237 -23.70 -0.90 -2.03
CA PRO A 237 -22.96 0.13 -2.75
C PRO A 237 -22.62 1.32 -1.85
N TRP A 238 -21.36 1.79 -1.92
CA TRP A 238 -20.90 2.93 -1.16
C TRP A 238 -20.46 4.05 -2.11
N SER A 239 -20.87 5.31 -1.78
CA SER A 239 -20.53 6.51 -2.53
C SER A 239 -20.69 6.36 -4.06
N PRO A 240 -21.93 6.28 -4.59
CA PRO A 240 -22.18 5.97 -6.00
C PRO A 240 -21.50 6.91 -6.99
N ALA A 241 -21.49 8.22 -6.71
CA ALA A 241 -20.86 9.22 -7.57
C ALA A 241 -19.32 9.07 -7.64
N LEU A 242 -18.67 8.71 -6.53
CA LEU A 242 -17.25 8.41 -6.53
C LEU A 242 -16.99 7.05 -7.18
N SER A 243 -17.81 6.05 -6.90
CA SER A 243 -17.72 4.71 -7.51
C SER A 243 -17.74 4.77 -9.03
N GLU A 244 -18.57 5.64 -9.64
CA GLU A 244 -18.60 5.83 -11.08
C GLU A 244 -17.27 6.35 -11.64
N ARG A 245 -16.66 7.32 -10.95
CA ARG A 245 -15.33 7.84 -11.34
C ARG A 245 -14.25 6.78 -11.20
N LEU A 246 -14.22 6.05 -10.07
CA LEU A 246 -13.24 5.02 -9.81
C LEU A 246 -13.34 3.83 -10.77
N ARG A 247 -14.56 3.49 -11.25
CA ARG A 247 -14.75 2.50 -12.32
C ARG A 247 -14.15 2.94 -13.64
N ARG A 248 -14.41 4.20 -14.04
CA ARG A 248 -13.87 4.75 -15.30
C ARG A 248 -12.34 4.82 -15.28
N ASP A 249 -11.77 5.23 -14.15
CA ASP A 249 -10.35 5.52 -14.02
C ASP A 249 -9.55 4.35 -13.41
N GLU A 250 -10.18 3.19 -13.19
CA GLU A 250 -9.69 1.93 -12.66
C GLU A 250 -9.00 2.06 -11.30
N LEU A 251 -9.75 1.80 -10.24
CA LEU A 251 -9.24 1.80 -8.86
C LEU A 251 -8.09 0.82 -8.71
N ASN A 252 -6.95 1.28 -8.19
CA ASN A 252 -5.77 0.47 -7.97
C ASN A 252 -5.39 0.30 -6.49
N CYS A 253 -5.48 1.35 -5.68
CA CYS A 253 -5.13 1.31 -4.27
C CYS A 253 -5.98 2.30 -3.46
N GLY A 254 -5.93 2.17 -2.13
CA GLY A 254 -6.59 3.12 -1.23
C GLY A 254 -6.05 3.04 0.18
N ILE A 255 -6.18 4.15 0.89
CA ILE A 255 -5.83 4.26 2.30
C ILE A 255 -6.90 5.06 3.05
N ARG A 256 -7.03 4.81 4.34
CA ARG A 256 -7.73 5.70 5.28
C ARG A 256 -6.69 6.56 5.97
N THR A 257 -6.84 7.88 5.90
CA THR A 257 -5.91 8.82 6.51
C THR A 257 -6.14 8.88 8.03
N SER A 258 -5.16 9.44 8.77
CA SER A 258 -5.31 9.71 10.20
C SER A 258 -6.42 10.72 10.52
N ARG A 259 -6.87 11.50 9.54
CA ARG A 259 -8.00 12.44 9.66
C ARG A 259 -9.36 11.76 9.44
N GLY A 260 -9.38 10.46 9.12
CA GLY A 260 -10.59 9.68 8.84
C GLY A 260 -11.08 9.77 7.40
N THR A 261 -10.46 10.56 6.51
CA THR A 261 -10.79 10.60 5.09
C THR A 261 -10.21 9.39 4.35
N TYR A 262 -10.76 9.09 3.19
CA TYR A 262 -10.29 8.01 2.31
C TYR A 262 -9.60 8.61 1.09
N LEU A 263 -8.43 8.07 0.73
CA LEU A 263 -7.74 8.41 -0.50
C LEU A 263 -7.70 7.18 -1.40
N PHE A 264 -8.10 7.36 -2.66
CA PHE A 264 -8.15 6.30 -3.66
C PHE A 264 -7.28 6.66 -4.85
N GLY A 265 -6.28 5.83 -5.13
CA GLY A 265 -5.43 5.95 -6.31
C GLY A 265 -5.95 5.10 -7.46
N THR A 266 -5.93 5.64 -8.65
CA THR A 266 -6.42 5.01 -9.88
C THR A 266 -5.30 4.86 -10.91
N LEU A 267 -5.52 4.03 -11.93
CA LEU A 267 -4.55 3.86 -13.01
C LEU A 267 -4.54 5.06 -13.98
N PHE A 268 -5.70 5.69 -14.21
CA PHE A 268 -5.85 6.68 -15.27
C PHE A 268 -6.31 8.06 -14.81
N GLY A 269 -6.92 8.20 -13.64
CA GLY A 269 -7.55 9.45 -13.18
C GLY A 269 -6.84 10.14 -12.00
N GLY A 270 -5.71 9.56 -11.52
CA GLY A 270 -4.96 10.12 -10.40
C GLY A 270 -5.53 9.76 -9.04
N LEU A 271 -5.62 10.74 -8.12
CA LEU A 271 -5.99 10.56 -6.73
C LEU A 271 -7.36 11.18 -6.43
N TYR A 272 -8.23 10.43 -5.77
CA TYR A 272 -9.53 10.87 -5.28
C TYR A 272 -9.60 10.87 -3.76
N GLU A 273 -10.17 11.91 -3.18
CA GLU A 273 -10.42 11.99 -1.74
C GLU A 273 -11.93 11.94 -1.46
N ALA A 274 -12.32 11.21 -0.41
CA ALA A 274 -13.68 11.15 0.09
C ALA A 274 -13.69 11.33 1.62
N GLY A 275 -14.71 12.02 2.14
CA GLY A 275 -15.04 12.01 3.56
C GLY A 275 -15.54 10.63 4.01
N ALA A 276 -15.48 10.39 5.33
CA ALA A 276 -16.04 9.20 5.94
C ALA A 276 -17.59 9.25 5.98
#